data_ecc49926f13e06236e6d993b1864713c
#
_entry.id   ecc49926f13e06236e6d993b1864713c
#
_cell.length_a   1.000
_cell.length_b   1.000
_cell.length_c   1.000
_cell.angle_alpha   90.00
_cell.angle_beta   90.00
_cell.angle_gamma   90.00
#
_symmetry.space_group_name_H-M   'P 1'
#
loop_
_entity.id
_entity.type
_entity.pdbx_description
1 polymer ?
#
loop_
_entity_poly.entity_id
_entity_poly.type
_entity_poly.pdbx_seq_one_letter_code
_entity_poly.pdbx_strand_id
1 'polypeptide(L)'
;MSVQVEIMEELSELCGIDRSGVLSPEAPYSLSFAGGKEIKKYLNGVALQTMNVQILGRDGKQRAVAEKLGDICGKLPLIPSAGLPKSEGWQVKNISVGTPPSLKGFGTDGTYFYVCVLKIDYYCKWR
;
A
#
# COMPACT_ATOMS: atom_id res chain seq x y z
N MET A 1 11.80 -4.38 14.61
CA MET A 1 11.10 -3.77 13.45
C MET A 1 9.62 -4.13 13.53
N SER A 2 8.73 -3.22 13.23
CA SER A 2 7.31 -3.48 13.32
C SER A 2 6.82 -4.31 12.13
N VAL A 3 5.72 -5.06 12.34
CA VAL A 3 5.09 -5.85 11.28
C VAL A 3 4.66 -4.96 10.12
N GLN A 4 4.09 -3.78 10.41
CA GLN A 4 3.65 -2.85 9.39
C GLN A 4 4.80 -2.41 8.48
N VAL A 5 5.97 -2.12 9.05
CA VAL A 5 7.15 -1.73 8.26
C VAL A 5 7.61 -2.87 7.37
N GLU A 6 7.63 -4.10 7.88
CA GLU A 6 8.01 -5.27 7.08
C GLU A 6 7.04 -5.50 5.92
N ILE A 7 5.74 -5.36 6.16
CA ILE A 7 4.72 -5.49 5.11
C ILE A 7 4.91 -4.41 4.05
N MET A 8 5.18 -3.16 4.47
CA MET A 8 5.43 -2.07 3.52
C MET A 8 6.67 -2.30 2.67
N GLU A 9 7.74 -2.88 3.25
CA GLU A 9 8.94 -3.24 2.48
C GLU A 9 8.60 -4.24 1.37
N GLU A 10 7.85 -5.28 1.70
CA GLU A 10 7.44 -6.29 0.72
C GLU A 10 6.52 -5.70 -0.36
N LEU A 11 5.60 -4.80 0.02
CA LEU A 11 4.75 -4.11 -0.95
C LEU A 11 5.54 -3.18 -1.86
N SER A 12 6.54 -2.49 -1.30
CA SER A 12 7.42 -1.63 -2.07
C SER A 12 8.13 -2.42 -3.18
N GLU A 13 8.63 -3.61 -2.86
CA GLU A 13 9.25 -4.50 -3.84
C GLU A 13 8.24 -5.00 -4.86
N LEU A 14 7.06 -5.41 -4.41
CA LEU A 14 6.01 -5.93 -5.27
C LEU A 14 5.51 -4.91 -6.28
N CYS A 15 5.38 -3.65 -5.86
CA CYS A 15 4.90 -2.55 -6.70
C CYS A 15 6.01 -1.83 -7.45
N GLY A 16 7.26 -2.00 -7.03
CA GLY A 16 8.39 -1.25 -7.58
C GLY A 16 8.34 0.24 -7.24
N ILE A 17 7.82 0.58 -6.06
CA ILE A 17 7.62 1.96 -5.62
C ILE A 17 8.38 2.20 -4.32
N ASP A 18 9.01 3.38 -4.18
CA ASP A 18 9.69 3.77 -2.96
C ASP A 18 8.73 3.90 -1.77
N ARG A 19 9.22 3.58 -0.58
CA ARG A 19 8.41 3.60 0.65
C ARG A 19 8.72 4.77 1.58
N SER A 20 9.36 5.81 1.08
CA SER A 20 9.74 6.95 1.91
C SER A 20 8.54 7.80 2.37
N GLY A 21 7.42 7.71 1.65
CA GLY A 21 6.26 8.57 1.92
C GLY A 21 6.44 9.98 1.40
N VAL A 22 7.54 10.28 0.75
CA VAL A 22 7.88 11.60 0.23
C VAL A 22 8.14 11.49 -1.27
N LEU A 23 7.51 12.38 -2.04
CA LEU A 23 7.72 12.44 -3.48
C LEU A 23 8.90 13.34 -3.81
N SER A 24 9.70 12.90 -4.79
CA SER A 24 10.84 13.66 -5.30
C SER A 24 10.96 13.41 -6.80
N PRO A 25 11.77 14.19 -7.54
CA PRO A 25 11.99 13.93 -8.97
C PRO A 25 12.53 12.53 -9.25
N GLU A 26 13.31 11.95 -8.33
CA GLU A 26 13.86 10.60 -8.44
C GLU A 26 12.86 9.53 -8.00
N ALA A 27 11.88 9.90 -7.16
CA ALA A 27 10.86 8.99 -6.62
C ALA A 27 9.48 9.62 -6.80
N PRO A 28 8.92 9.60 -8.03
CA PRO A 28 7.61 10.21 -8.30
C PRO A 28 6.44 9.43 -7.73
N TYR A 29 6.66 8.21 -7.24
CA TYR A 29 5.65 7.38 -6.58
C TYR A 29 6.19 6.92 -5.25
N SER A 30 5.34 6.90 -4.22
CA SER A 30 5.77 6.49 -2.89
C SER A 30 4.63 5.85 -2.10
N LEU A 31 5.01 4.93 -1.20
CA LEU A 31 4.10 4.31 -0.24
C LEU A 31 4.24 5.00 1.11
N SER A 32 3.14 5.18 1.82
CA SER A 32 3.17 5.63 3.20
C SER A 32 2.09 4.93 4.03
N PHE A 33 2.38 4.78 5.32
CA PHE A 33 1.44 4.18 6.27
C PHE A 33 0.35 5.20 6.60
N ALA A 34 -0.91 4.80 6.44
CA ALA A 34 -2.05 5.70 6.62
C ALA A 34 -2.99 5.26 7.76
N GLY A 35 -2.48 4.45 8.68
CA GLY A 35 -3.25 4.00 9.83
C GLY A 35 -3.71 2.55 9.71
N GLY A 36 -4.38 2.07 10.75
CA GLY A 36 -4.86 0.71 10.78
C GLY A 36 -5.60 0.42 12.07
N LYS A 37 -6.14 -0.79 12.20
CA LYS A 37 -6.84 -1.21 13.40
C LYS A 37 -6.78 -2.72 13.57
N GLU A 38 -6.93 -3.19 14.82
CA GLU A 38 -7.10 -4.59 15.10
C GLU A 38 -8.55 -4.98 14.83
N ILE A 39 -8.75 -6.08 14.09
CA ILE A 39 -10.08 -6.59 13.79
C ILE A 39 -10.47 -7.67 14.81
N LYS A 40 -9.57 -8.64 15.06
CA LYS A 40 -9.90 -9.77 15.92
C LYS A 40 -8.62 -10.41 16.46
N LYS A 41 -8.66 -10.86 17.72
CA LYS A 41 -7.65 -11.73 18.32
C LYS A 41 -8.18 -13.14 18.44
N TYR A 42 -7.36 -14.11 18.09
CA TYR A 42 -7.70 -15.52 18.25
C TYR A 42 -6.97 -16.11 19.46
N LEU A 43 -7.55 -17.13 20.05
CA LEU A 43 -6.99 -17.75 21.25
C LEU A 43 -5.64 -18.43 21.03
N ASN A 44 -5.32 -18.76 19.79
CA ASN A 44 -4.04 -19.40 19.45
C ASN A 44 -2.86 -18.43 19.38
N GLY A 45 -3.04 -17.17 19.78
CA GLY A 45 -1.95 -16.20 19.80
C GLY A 45 -1.80 -15.42 18.49
N VAL A 46 -2.77 -15.50 17.58
CA VAL A 46 -2.76 -14.80 16.30
C VAL A 46 -3.81 -13.70 16.33
N ALA A 47 -3.53 -12.56 15.71
CA ALA A 47 -4.48 -11.48 15.55
C ALA A 47 -4.70 -11.19 14.07
N LEU A 48 -5.92 -10.85 13.70
CA LEU A 48 -6.24 -10.32 12.38
C LEU A 48 -6.28 -8.79 12.49
N GLN A 49 -5.47 -8.13 11.69
CA GLN A 49 -5.38 -6.68 11.69
C GLN A 49 -5.52 -6.13 10.29
N THR A 50 -5.93 -4.88 10.20
CA THR A 50 -6.01 -4.14 8.94
C THR A 50 -5.06 -2.95 9.00
N MET A 51 -4.30 -2.73 7.94
CA MET A 51 -3.55 -1.50 7.78
C MET A 51 -3.93 -0.83 6.47
N ASN A 52 -3.88 0.50 6.47
CA ASN A 52 -4.09 1.29 5.26
C ASN A 52 -2.74 1.79 4.78
N VAL A 53 -2.48 1.62 3.49
CA VAL A 53 -1.26 2.10 2.84
C VAL A 53 -1.68 3.08 1.77
N GLN A 54 -1.15 4.29 1.85
CA GLN A 54 -1.41 5.34 0.90
C GLN A 54 -0.35 5.30 -0.18
N ILE A 55 -0.77 5.30 -1.44
CA ILE A 55 0.15 5.39 -2.56
C ILE A 55 0.02 6.79 -3.14
N LEU A 56 1.14 7.50 -3.16
CA LEU A 56 1.24 8.85 -3.70
C LEU A 56 1.89 8.79 -5.06
N GLY A 57 1.37 9.56 -6.01
CA GLY A 57 1.96 9.65 -7.35
C GLY A 57 1.93 11.07 -7.86
N ARG A 58 3.01 11.49 -8.53
CA ARG A 58 3.11 12.80 -9.13
C ARG A 58 3.82 12.70 -10.47
N ASP A 59 3.23 13.28 -11.51
CA ASP A 59 3.80 13.29 -12.84
C ASP A 59 3.26 14.48 -13.65
N GLY A 60 4.03 14.95 -14.61
CA GLY A 60 3.59 15.99 -15.53
C GLY A 60 2.51 15.55 -16.50
N LYS A 61 2.29 14.23 -16.61
CA LYS A 61 1.24 13.66 -17.46
C LYS A 61 0.19 13.02 -16.59
N GLN A 62 -1.01 13.63 -16.56
CA GLN A 62 -2.13 13.12 -15.76
C GLN A 62 -2.43 11.64 -16.07
N ARG A 63 -2.45 11.29 -17.34
CA ARG A 63 -2.75 9.93 -17.78
C ARG A 63 -1.74 8.92 -17.22
N ALA A 64 -0.46 9.27 -17.21
CA ALA A 64 0.59 8.38 -16.72
C ALA A 64 0.41 8.04 -15.24
N VAL A 65 0.09 9.03 -14.40
CA VAL A 65 -0.16 8.82 -12.98
C VAL A 65 -1.41 7.96 -12.77
N ALA A 66 -2.49 8.32 -13.45
CA ALA A 66 -3.76 7.61 -13.32
C ALA A 66 -3.63 6.14 -13.74
N GLU A 67 -2.93 5.88 -14.84
CA GLU A 67 -2.70 4.51 -15.32
C GLU A 67 -1.82 3.71 -14.36
N LYS A 68 -0.74 4.31 -13.84
CA LYS A 68 0.17 3.64 -12.91
C LYS A 68 -0.55 3.23 -11.63
N LEU A 69 -1.28 4.15 -11.02
CA LEU A 69 -2.03 3.86 -9.79
C LEU A 69 -3.21 2.93 -10.07
N GLY A 70 -3.88 3.09 -11.21
CA GLY A 70 -4.96 2.19 -11.62
C GLY A 70 -4.49 0.77 -11.82
N ASP A 71 -3.31 0.57 -12.43
CA ASP A 71 -2.72 -0.76 -12.59
C ASP A 71 -2.43 -1.42 -11.24
N ILE A 72 -1.86 -0.67 -10.31
CA ILE A 72 -1.57 -1.18 -8.96
C ILE A 72 -2.86 -1.60 -8.26
N CYS A 73 -3.87 -0.74 -8.27
CA CYS A 73 -5.16 -1.02 -7.64
C CYS A 73 -5.91 -2.16 -8.32
N GLY A 74 -5.70 -2.37 -9.62
CA GLY A 74 -6.33 -3.45 -10.35
C GLY A 74 -5.64 -4.80 -10.19
N LYS A 75 -4.32 -4.81 -9.99
CA LYS A 75 -3.53 -6.04 -9.94
C LYS A 75 -3.40 -6.63 -8.54
N LEU A 76 -3.15 -5.79 -7.53
CA LEU A 76 -2.88 -6.28 -6.18
C LEU A 76 -4.03 -7.09 -5.59
N PRO A 77 -5.31 -6.67 -5.70
CA PRO A 77 -6.41 -7.47 -5.16
C PRO A 77 -6.59 -8.82 -5.83
N LEU A 78 -6.04 -9.02 -7.03
CA LEU A 78 -6.16 -10.26 -7.79
C LEU A 78 -5.07 -11.28 -7.47
N ILE A 79 -4.06 -10.91 -6.67
CA ILE A 79 -2.98 -11.83 -6.31
C ILE A 79 -3.55 -12.97 -5.45
N PRO A 80 -3.32 -14.25 -5.84
CA PRO A 80 -3.76 -15.39 -5.02
C PRO A 80 -3.10 -15.36 -3.64
N SER A 81 -3.78 -15.89 -2.63
CA SER A 81 -3.25 -15.89 -1.25
C SER A 81 -1.86 -16.50 -1.14
N ALA A 82 -1.55 -17.50 -1.95
CA ALA A 82 -0.21 -18.11 -1.96
C ALA A 82 0.87 -17.19 -2.50
N GLY A 83 0.51 -16.15 -3.26
CA GLY A 83 1.44 -15.17 -3.81
C GLY A 83 1.57 -13.90 -2.97
N LEU A 84 0.80 -13.78 -1.89
CA LEU A 84 0.84 -12.60 -1.04
C LEU A 84 2.04 -12.65 -0.08
N PRO A 85 2.58 -11.48 0.30
CA PRO A 85 3.72 -11.44 1.22
C PRO A 85 3.45 -12.14 2.54
N LYS A 86 4.45 -12.85 3.05
CA LYS A 86 4.38 -13.51 4.34
C LYS A 86 5.77 -13.62 4.94
N SER A 87 5.82 -13.76 6.26
CA SER A 87 7.05 -13.96 7.01
C SER A 87 6.74 -14.84 8.22
N GLU A 88 7.77 -15.15 9.01
CA GLU A 88 7.62 -16.02 10.17
C GLU A 88 6.59 -15.52 11.18
N GLY A 89 6.50 -14.21 11.37
CA GLY A 89 5.61 -13.62 12.38
C GLY A 89 4.32 -13.04 11.83
N TRP A 90 4.11 -13.05 10.51
CA TRP A 90 2.94 -12.42 9.91
C TRP A 90 2.66 -12.99 8.52
N GLN A 91 1.43 -12.79 8.06
CA GLN A 91 1.01 -13.20 6.71
C GLN A 91 -0.10 -12.28 6.22
N VAL A 92 0.05 -11.75 5.01
CA VAL A 92 -1.01 -10.96 4.38
C VAL A 92 -2.14 -11.89 3.96
N LYS A 93 -3.35 -11.57 4.39
CA LYS A 93 -4.56 -12.34 4.07
C LYS A 93 -5.13 -11.93 2.73
N ASN A 94 -5.31 -10.63 2.53
CA ASN A 94 -5.80 -10.06 1.27
C ASN A 94 -5.47 -8.58 1.18
N ILE A 95 -5.47 -8.08 -0.05
CA ILE A 95 -5.27 -6.67 -0.35
C ILE A 95 -6.52 -6.21 -1.11
N SER A 96 -7.10 -5.08 -0.70
CA SER A 96 -8.25 -4.49 -1.37
C SER A 96 -8.05 -2.99 -1.54
N VAL A 97 -8.85 -2.37 -2.39
CA VAL A 97 -8.80 -0.93 -2.60
C VAL A 97 -9.70 -0.26 -1.58
N GLY A 98 -9.11 0.55 -0.68
CA GLY A 98 -9.88 1.35 0.26
C GLY A 98 -10.42 2.62 -0.38
N THR A 99 -9.56 3.30 -1.14
CA THR A 99 -9.91 4.49 -1.90
C THR A 99 -9.27 4.38 -3.28
N PRO A 100 -10.05 4.45 -4.36
CA PRO A 100 -9.48 4.38 -5.70
C PRO A 100 -8.63 5.61 -6.02
N PRO A 101 -7.77 5.55 -7.06
CA PRO A 101 -6.94 6.69 -7.43
C PRO A 101 -7.78 7.92 -7.70
N SER A 102 -7.38 9.05 -7.12
CA SER A 102 -8.08 10.32 -7.30
C SER A 102 -7.10 11.48 -7.35
N LEU A 103 -7.44 12.48 -8.15
CA LEU A 103 -6.65 13.70 -8.25
C LEU A 103 -6.81 14.51 -6.96
N LYS A 104 -5.69 14.83 -6.31
CA LYS A 104 -5.68 15.61 -5.07
C LYS A 104 -5.17 17.02 -5.27
N GLY A 105 -4.40 17.26 -6.33
CA GLY A 105 -3.87 18.57 -6.55
C GLY A 105 -3.12 18.70 -7.85
N PHE A 106 -2.74 19.92 -8.14
CA PHE A 106 -1.99 20.28 -9.32
C PHE A 106 -0.84 21.19 -8.88
N GLY A 107 0.40 20.77 -9.15
CA GLY A 107 1.57 21.51 -8.74
C GLY A 107 1.85 22.73 -9.62
N THR A 108 2.53 23.71 -9.06
CA THR A 108 2.95 24.91 -9.78
C THR A 108 3.95 24.60 -10.90
N ASP A 109 4.57 23.43 -10.83
CA ASP A 109 5.51 22.93 -11.84
C ASP A 109 4.81 22.17 -12.98
N GLY A 110 3.48 22.17 -13.02
CA GLY A 110 2.71 21.49 -14.05
C GLY A 110 2.50 19.99 -13.79
N THR A 111 2.76 19.52 -12.59
CA THR A 111 2.56 18.10 -12.25
C THR A 111 1.19 17.85 -11.64
N TYR A 112 0.65 16.65 -11.88
CA TYR A 112 -0.60 16.17 -11.29
C TYR A 112 -0.28 15.27 -10.09
N PHE A 113 -0.98 15.50 -8.98
CA PHE A 113 -0.78 14.75 -7.74
C PHE A 113 -2.00 13.85 -7.49
N TYR A 114 -1.75 12.54 -7.46
CA TYR A 114 -2.79 11.54 -7.24
C TYR A 114 -2.51 10.75 -5.98
N VAL A 115 -3.57 10.28 -5.36
CA VAL A 115 -3.52 9.45 -4.15
C VAL A 115 -4.49 8.29 -4.30
N CYS A 116 -4.08 7.11 -3.87
CA CYS A 116 -5.00 5.99 -3.65
C CYS A 116 -4.63 5.32 -2.33
N VAL A 117 -5.59 4.60 -1.75
CA VAL A 117 -5.39 3.90 -0.48
C VAL A 117 -5.70 2.43 -0.68
N LEU A 118 -4.76 1.58 -0.28
CA LEU A 118 -4.94 0.14 -0.24
C LEU A 118 -5.24 -0.29 1.19
N LYS A 119 -6.14 -1.23 1.33
CA LYS A 119 -6.49 -1.85 2.61
C LYS A 119 -5.87 -3.23 2.63
N ILE A 120 -5.04 -3.50 3.63
CA ILE A 120 -4.31 -4.75 3.74
C ILE A 120 -4.73 -5.45 5.03
N ASP A 121 -5.35 -6.61 4.88
CA ASP A 121 -5.70 -7.46 6.01
C ASP A 121 -4.58 -8.48 6.19
N TYR A 122 -4.07 -8.61 7.40
CA TYR A 122 -2.96 -9.51 7.68
C TYR A 122 -3.10 -10.16 9.05
N TYR A 123 -2.54 -11.36 9.17
CA TYR A 123 -2.41 -12.05 10.44
C TYR A 123 -1.04 -11.78 11.03
N CYS A 124 -0.99 -11.56 12.34
CA CYS A 124 0.28 -11.46 13.06
C CYS A 124 0.16 -12.11 14.43
N LYS A 125 1.31 -12.50 14.97
CA LYS A 125 1.35 -13.07 16.32
C LYS A 125 1.28 -11.93 17.33
N TRP A 126 0.44 -12.09 18.37
CA TRP A 126 0.31 -11.10 19.44
C TRP A 126 0.89 -11.59 20.77
N ARG A 127 1.48 -12.79 20.79
CA ARG A 127 2.22 -13.32 21.93
C ARG A 127 3.27 -14.35 21.50
#